data_692688e833d3d6a9aaca29fedd389575
#
_entry.id   692688e833d3d6a9aaca29fedd389575
#
_cell.length_a   1.000
_cell.length_b   1.000
_cell.length_c   1.000
_cell.angle_alpha   90.00
_cell.angle_beta   90.00
_cell.angle_gamma   90.00
#
_symmetry.space_group_name_H-M   'P 1'
#
loop_
_entity.id
_entity.type
_entity.pdbx_description
1 polymer ?
#
loop_
_entity_poly.entity_id
_entity_poly.type
_entity_poly.pdbx_seq_one_letter_code
_entity_poly.pdbx_strand_id
1 'polypeptide(L)'
;KCVLTTVGPYQLYGEKIIRTCITSGTDYVDLCGEPGWMHKIIGECSDDAKKSGSRIIFSCGFDSIPFDLGVLFAQDETMSRYNKYASSVRGRVRGMNGEFSGGTAASMKATMSSLKTNPELLSVLINPHALCEGFQGPQQADDSKPKYDEELETWVAPFFMAPINTKNIHRSNKLMNHMYGEDFKYNEMWISGPGDEGKSAAEMIASANPIGGEDAPKPGEGPSREKRENGNYD
;
A
#
# COMPACT_ATOMS: atom_id res chain seq x y z
N LYS A 1 -21.28 1.48 14.77
CA LYS A 1 -20.09 1.77 15.58
C LYS A 1 -18.85 1.42 14.76
N CYS A 2 -17.72 2.10 15.00
CA CYS A 2 -16.47 1.85 14.30
C CYS A 2 -15.31 1.86 15.29
N VAL A 3 -14.37 0.94 15.11
CA VAL A 3 -13.06 0.94 15.78
C VAL A 3 -12.03 1.41 14.78
N LEU A 4 -11.29 2.46 15.11
CA LEU A 4 -10.08 2.89 14.42
C LEU A 4 -8.88 2.48 15.27
N THR A 5 -7.93 1.76 14.69
CA THR A 5 -6.75 1.29 15.40
C THR A 5 -5.46 1.61 14.67
N THR A 6 -4.45 2.01 15.43
CA THR A 6 -3.07 2.25 14.96
C THR A 6 -2.09 1.27 15.62
N VAL A 7 -2.59 0.16 16.16
CA VAL A 7 -1.82 -0.82 16.93
C VAL A 7 -1.10 -1.79 15.99
N GLY A 8 0.08 -1.42 15.53
CA GLY A 8 1.01 -2.29 14.79
C GLY A 8 2.13 -2.86 15.68
N PRO A 9 2.81 -3.94 15.28
CA PRO A 9 2.54 -4.80 14.12
C PRO A 9 1.21 -5.54 14.20
N TYR A 10 0.41 -5.43 13.16
CA TYR A 10 -0.94 -6.01 13.14
C TYR A 10 -0.94 -7.54 13.15
N GLN A 11 0.06 -8.16 12.52
CA GLN A 11 0.23 -9.61 12.57
C GLN A 11 0.45 -10.16 13.99
N LEU A 12 0.88 -9.29 14.93
CA LEU A 12 1.08 -9.68 16.33
C LEU A 12 -0.13 -9.33 17.22
N TYR A 13 -0.81 -8.23 16.94
CA TYR A 13 -1.80 -7.67 17.87
C TYR A 13 -3.19 -7.46 17.26
N GLY A 14 -3.33 -7.43 15.93
CA GLY A 14 -4.56 -7.03 15.24
C GLY A 14 -5.68 -8.07 15.24
N GLU A 15 -5.35 -9.38 15.28
CA GLU A 15 -6.32 -10.43 15.03
C GLU A 15 -7.48 -10.46 16.03
N LYS A 16 -7.21 -10.32 17.34
CA LYS A 16 -8.26 -10.33 18.38
C LYS A 16 -9.23 -9.17 18.21
N ILE A 17 -8.72 -7.98 17.88
CA ILE A 17 -9.53 -6.77 17.69
C ILE A 17 -10.47 -6.96 16.52
N ILE A 18 -9.93 -7.40 15.37
CA ILE A 18 -10.72 -7.57 14.16
C ILE A 18 -11.80 -8.63 14.30
N ARG A 19 -11.49 -9.79 14.90
CA ARG A 19 -12.47 -10.86 15.19
C ARG A 19 -13.56 -10.39 16.15
N THR A 20 -13.21 -9.58 17.14
CA THR A 20 -14.19 -8.97 18.05
C THR A 20 -15.10 -7.99 17.33
N CYS A 21 -14.56 -7.17 16.45
CA CYS A 21 -15.35 -6.25 15.61
C CYS A 21 -16.36 -7.03 14.75
N ILE A 22 -15.92 -8.10 14.10
CA ILE A 22 -16.78 -8.96 13.28
C ILE A 22 -17.90 -9.57 14.12
N THR A 23 -17.59 -10.18 15.25
CA THR A 23 -18.60 -10.84 16.11
C THR A 23 -19.58 -9.86 16.72
N SER A 24 -19.21 -8.60 16.92
CA SER A 24 -20.07 -7.56 17.50
C SER A 24 -20.79 -6.68 16.47
N GLY A 25 -20.66 -6.96 15.16
CA GLY A 25 -21.25 -6.13 14.11
C GLY A 25 -20.70 -4.71 14.11
N THR A 26 -19.40 -4.54 14.42
CA THR A 26 -18.72 -3.25 14.51
C THR A 26 -17.77 -3.08 13.34
N ASP A 27 -17.78 -1.92 12.71
CA ASP A 27 -16.83 -1.60 11.64
C ASP A 27 -15.41 -1.47 12.19
N TYR A 28 -14.43 -1.78 11.35
CA TYR A 28 -13.01 -1.71 11.68
C TYR A 28 -12.25 -0.97 10.60
N VAL A 29 -11.37 -0.06 11.00
CA VAL A 29 -10.42 0.62 10.10
C VAL A 29 -9.04 0.67 10.75
N ASP A 30 -8.00 0.49 9.95
CA ASP A 30 -6.60 0.57 10.38
C ASP A 30 -5.71 1.27 9.35
N LEU A 31 -4.43 1.33 9.63
CA LEU A 31 -3.40 1.81 8.71
C LEU A 31 -2.34 0.71 8.43
N CYS A 32 -2.80 -0.53 8.30
CA CYS A 32 -1.96 -1.70 8.12
C CYS A 32 -1.21 -1.68 6.78
N GLY A 33 0.10 -1.86 6.83
CA GLY A 33 0.97 -2.08 5.67
C GLY A 33 1.59 -3.50 5.65
N GLU A 34 0.87 -4.52 6.15
CA GLU A 34 1.33 -5.90 6.29
C GLU A 34 0.53 -6.86 5.39
N PRO A 35 0.83 -6.93 4.06
CA PRO A 35 0.00 -7.66 3.09
C PRO A 35 -0.20 -9.15 3.43
N GLY A 36 0.80 -9.79 4.05
CA GLY A 36 0.69 -11.19 4.45
C GLY A 36 -0.36 -11.42 5.52
N TRP A 37 -0.43 -10.52 6.51
CA TRP A 37 -1.48 -10.57 7.54
C TRP A 37 -2.86 -10.21 6.95
N MET A 38 -2.92 -9.18 6.11
CA MET A 38 -4.16 -8.79 5.43
C MET A 38 -4.71 -9.95 4.60
N HIS A 39 -3.86 -10.62 3.82
CA HIS A 39 -4.23 -11.80 3.02
C HIS A 39 -4.83 -12.90 3.90
N LYS A 40 -4.18 -13.24 5.02
CA LYS A 40 -4.66 -14.22 5.99
C LYS A 40 -6.06 -13.84 6.52
N ILE A 41 -6.21 -12.61 7.01
CA ILE A 41 -7.48 -12.16 7.62
C ILE A 41 -8.61 -12.10 6.59
N ILE A 42 -8.32 -11.68 5.37
CA ILE A 42 -9.30 -11.70 4.28
C ILE A 42 -9.79 -13.12 4.05
N GLY A 43 -8.88 -14.10 3.88
CA GLY A 43 -9.25 -15.49 3.62
C GLY A 43 -10.02 -16.14 4.78
N GLU A 44 -9.67 -15.79 6.03
CA GLU A 44 -10.29 -16.41 7.21
C GLU A 44 -11.60 -15.74 7.67
N CYS A 45 -11.78 -14.44 7.38
CA CYS A 45 -12.81 -13.65 8.05
C CYS A 45 -13.83 -12.98 7.10
N SER A 46 -13.61 -12.99 5.77
CA SER A 46 -14.50 -12.29 4.84
C SER A 46 -15.95 -12.71 4.93
N ASP A 47 -16.21 -14.02 5.04
CA ASP A 47 -17.58 -14.53 5.09
C ASP A 47 -18.29 -14.20 6.43
N ASP A 48 -17.55 -14.24 7.53
CA ASP A 48 -18.10 -13.86 8.82
C ASP A 48 -18.34 -12.36 8.91
N ALA A 49 -17.47 -11.54 8.34
CA ALA A 49 -17.69 -10.09 8.24
C ALA A 49 -18.94 -9.76 7.39
N LYS A 50 -19.14 -10.45 6.26
CA LYS A 50 -20.36 -10.30 5.44
C LYS A 50 -21.62 -10.71 6.23
N LYS A 51 -21.60 -11.82 6.96
CA LYS A 51 -22.74 -12.30 7.77
C LYS A 51 -23.09 -11.33 8.90
N SER A 52 -22.09 -10.75 9.56
CA SER A 52 -22.31 -9.79 10.65
C SER A 52 -22.66 -8.39 10.17
N GLY A 53 -22.41 -8.07 8.89
CA GLY A 53 -22.54 -6.74 8.32
C GLY A 53 -21.42 -5.79 8.72
N SER A 54 -20.34 -6.27 9.31
CA SER A 54 -19.17 -5.47 9.66
C SER A 54 -18.34 -5.11 8.43
N ARG A 55 -17.96 -3.86 8.30
CA ARG A 55 -17.02 -3.39 7.27
C ARG A 55 -15.62 -3.40 7.86
N ILE A 56 -14.73 -4.16 7.21
CA ILE A 56 -13.33 -4.30 7.61
C ILE A 56 -12.47 -3.67 6.53
N ILE A 57 -11.83 -2.55 6.83
CA ILE A 57 -11.05 -1.76 5.87
C ILE A 57 -9.63 -1.60 6.40
N PHE A 58 -8.68 -2.15 5.64
CA PHE A 58 -7.24 -2.04 5.90
C PHE A 58 -6.66 -0.80 5.24
N SER A 59 -5.45 -0.43 5.66
CA SER A 59 -4.61 0.57 4.99
C SER A 59 -5.28 1.94 4.82
N CYS A 60 -6.06 2.38 5.81
CA CYS A 60 -6.71 3.70 5.80
C CYS A 60 -5.76 4.84 6.20
N GLY A 61 -4.46 4.60 6.20
CA GLY A 61 -3.44 5.61 6.48
C GLY A 61 -3.13 6.50 5.29
N PHE A 62 -2.44 7.59 5.58
CA PHE A 62 -1.96 8.57 4.62
C PHE A 62 -1.10 7.96 3.50
N ASP A 63 -0.34 6.94 3.80
CA ASP A 63 0.58 6.27 2.88
C ASP A 63 -0.11 5.35 1.84
N SER A 64 -1.43 5.16 1.96
CA SER A 64 -2.21 4.33 1.03
C SER A 64 -3.48 5.02 0.49
N ILE A 65 -4.22 5.74 1.33
CA ILE A 65 -5.50 6.38 0.96
C ILE A 65 -5.36 7.36 -0.22
N PRO A 66 -4.37 8.26 -0.29
CA PRO A 66 -4.23 9.17 -1.43
C PRO A 66 -4.05 8.43 -2.77
N PHE A 67 -3.42 7.27 -2.76
CA PHE A 67 -3.19 6.48 -3.96
C PHE A 67 -4.46 5.75 -4.41
N ASP A 68 -5.16 5.10 -3.50
CA ASP A 68 -6.40 4.38 -3.82
C ASP A 68 -7.52 5.34 -4.26
N LEU A 69 -7.75 6.41 -3.50
CA LEU A 69 -8.72 7.44 -3.86
C LEU A 69 -8.26 8.30 -5.05
N GLY A 70 -6.96 8.47 -5.25
CA GLY A 70 -6.40 9.12 -6.43
C GLY A 70 -6.68 8.33 -7.71
N VAL A 71 -6.61 7.01 -7.67
CA VAL A 71 -7.03 6.15 -8.78
C VAL A 71 -8.52 6.28 -9.02
N LEU A 72 -9.36 6.22 -7.99
CA LEU A 72 -10.81 6.42 -8.13
C LEU A 72 -11.12 7.77 -8.77
N PHE A 73 -10.51 8.84 -8.30
CA PHE A 73 -10.69 10.18 -8.86
C PHE A 73 -10.27 10.24 -10.33
N ALA A 74 -9.11 9.69 -10.69
CA ALA A 74 -8.64 9.65 -12.08
C ALA A 74 -9.57 8.85 -12.98
N GLN A 75 -10.13 7.75 -12.48
CA GLN A 75 -11.10 6.93 -13.20
C GLN A 75 -12.43 7.64 -13.40
N ASP A 76 -12.94 8.34 -12.38
CA ASP A 76 -14.17 9.14 -12.48
C ASP A 76 -14.00 10.29 -13.48
N GLU A 77 -12.86 10.98 -13.49
CA GLU A 77 -12.52 12.01 -14.47
C GLU A 77 -12.44 11.43 -15.90
N THR A 78 -11.85 10.25 -16.05
CA THR A 78 -11.74 9.59 -17.35
C THR A 78 -13.11 9.15 -17.86
N MET A 79 -13.94 8.57 -16.99
CA MET A 79 -15.32 8.21 -17.31
C MET A 79 -16.14 9.45 -17.72
N SER A 80 -16.04 10.53 -16.96
CA SER A 80 -16.75 11.78 -17.24
C SER A 80 -16.38 12.40 -18.59
N ARG A 81 -15.09 12.37 -18.95
CA ARG A 81 -14.58 13.01 -20.18
C ARG A 81 -14.67 12.14 -21.42
N TYR A 82 -14.48 10.84 -21.27
CA TYR A 82 -14.30 9.92 -22.39
C TYR A 82 -15.33 8.78 -22.42
N ASN A 83 -16.25 8.73 -21.45
CA ASN A 83 -17.26 7.68 -21.30
C ASN A 83 -16.65 6.26 -21.26
N LYS A 84 -15.47 6.13 -20.66
CA LYS A 84 -14.77 4.86 -20.42
C LYS A 84 -13.77 5.01 -19.28
N TYR A 85 -13.48 3.92 -18.58
CA TYR A 85 -12.40 3.86 -17.63
C TYR A 85 -11.03 3.70 -18.31
N ALA A 86 -9.98 4.21 -17.70
CA ALA A 86 -8.63 3.98 -18.16
C ALA A 86 -8.20 2.55 -17.85
N SER A 87 -7.61 1.85 -18.81
CA SER A 87 -7.05 0.50 -18.60
C SER A 87 -5.75 0.51 -17.79
N SER A 88 -5.16 1.67 -17.56
CA SER A 88 -3.99 1.82 -16.69
C SER A 88 -3.95 3.20 -16.04
N VAL A 89 -3.46 3.24 -14.79
CA VAL A 89 -3.15 4.47 -14.06
C VAL A 89 -1.72 4.39 -13.52
N ARG A 90 -1.02 5.52 -13.55
CA ARG A 90 0.36 5.62 -13.05
C ARG A 90 0.42 6.66 -11.92
N GLY A 91 0.66 6.20 -10.69
CA GLY A 91 0.98 7.05 -9.54
C GLY A 91 2.41 7.59 -9.63
N ARG A 92 2.59 8.86 -9.38
CA ARG A 92 3.90 9.52 -9.39
C ARG A 92 4.02 10.43 -8.17
N VAL A 93 4.90 10.04 -7.25
CA VAL A 93 5.24 10.85 -6.07
C VAL A 93 6.29 11.86 -6.46
N ARG A 94 5.98 13.14 -6.36
CA ARG A 94 6.90 14.24 -6.71
C ARG A 94 7.77 14.68 -5.54
N GLY A 95 7.23 14.60 -4.33
CA GLY A 95 7.95 15.00 -3.14
C GLY A 95 7.28 14.48 -1.88
N MET A 96 8.08 14.15 -0.88
CA MET A 96 7.62 13.80 0.45
C MET A 96 8.66 14.25 1.47
N ASN A 97 8.21 14.97 2.47
CA ASN A 97 9.03 15.37 3.61
C ASN A 97 8.39 14.80 4.88
N GLY A 98 9.01 13.76 5.40
CA GLY A 98 8.53 13.06 6.59
C GLY A 98 9.51 11.99 7.04
N GLU A 99 9.28 11.47 8.24
CA GLU A 99 10.07 10.37 8.82
C GLU A 99 9.13 9.24 9.24
N PHE A 100 9.66 8.01 9.20
CA PHE A 100 8.90 6.84 9.63
C PHE A 100 8.77 6.76 11.15
N SER A 101 7.67 6.21 11.60
CA SER A 101 7.47 5.88 13.01
C SER A 101 8.12 4.53 13.37
N GLY A 102 8.38 4.33 14.66
CA GLY A 102 8.84 3.04 15.17
C GLY A 102 7.84 1.89 14.95
N GLY A 103 6.55 2.21 14.79
CA GLY A 103 5.53 1.25 14.38
C GLY A 103 5.79 0.68 12.99
N THR A 104 6.13 1.54 12.02
CA THR A 104 6.49 1.12 10.65
C THR A 104 7.73 0.23 10.64
N ALA A 105 8.78 0.62 11.37
CA ALA A 105 10.01 -0.18 11.49
C ALA A 105 9.73 -1.54 12.14
N ALA A 106 8.90 -1.58 13.17
CA ALA A 106 8.51 -2.82 13.86
C ALA A 106 7.70 -3.77 12.93
N SER A 107 6.75 -3.25 12.15
CA SER A 107 5.97 -4.03 11.18
C SER A 107 6.86 -4.62 10.08
N MET A 108 7.81 -3.85 9.56
CA MET A 108 8.79 -4.36 8.59
C MET A 108 9.64 -5.50 9.19
N LYS A 109 10.18 -5.30 10.40
CA LYS A 109 10.96 -6.33 11.11
C LYS A 109 10.14 -7.60 11.36
N ALA A 110 8.87 -7.46 11.76
CA ALA A 110 7.97 -8.57 11.97
C ALA A 110 7.71 -9.34 10.65
N THR A 111 7.47 -8.64 9.54
CA THR A 111 7.29 -9.23 8.21
C THR A 111 8.54 -10.01 7.76
N MET A 112 9.72 -9.43 7.92
CA MET A 112 10.99 -10.10 7.59
C MET A 112 11.25 -11.33 8.46
N SER A 113 10.87 -11.28 9.75
CA SER A 113 10.95 -12.44 10.63
C SER A 113 9.98 -13.55 10.21
N SER A 114 8.75 -13.19 9.82
CA SER A 114 7.74 -14.12 9.34
C SER A 114 8.16 -14.83 8.05
N LEU A 115 8.85 -14.14 7.13
CA LEU A 115 9.41 -14.73 5.92
C LEU A 115 10.43 -15.84 6.20
N LYS A 116 11.21 -15.72 7.28
CA LYS A 116 12.19 -16.75 7.66
C LYS A 116 11.53 -18.04 8.15
N THR A 117 10.36 -17.93 8.76
CA THR A 117 9.61 -19.07 9.31
C THR A 117 8.55 -19.60 8.36
N ASN A 118 8.06 -18.78 7.45
CA ASN A 118 7.06 -19.12 6.44
C ASN A 118 7.47 -18.58 5.06
N PRO A 119 8.28 -19.34 4.30
CA PRO A 119 8.71 -18.92 2.95
C PRO A 119 7.57 -18.74 1.94
N GLU A 120 6.41 -19.39 2.14
CA GLU A 120 5.23 -19.26 1.28
C GLU A 120 4.67 -17.83 1.28
N LEU A 121 4.93 -17.07 2.35
CA LEU A 121 4.59 -15.66 2.45
C LEU A 121 5.21 -14.83 1.30
N LEU A 122 6.36 -15.26 0.77
CA LEU A 122 7.00 -14.56 -0.35
C LEU A 122 6.06 -14.47 -1.55
N SER A 123 5.32 -15.54 -1.87
CA SER A 123 4.35 -15.55 -2.97
C SER A 123 3.27 -14.49 -2.81
N VAL A 124 2.82 -14.24 -1.57
CA VAL A 124 1.84 -13.18 -1.25
C VAL A 124 2.47 -11.80 -1.41
N LEU A 125 3.72 -11.62 -0.97
CA LEU A 125 4.39 -10.32 -1.03
C LEU A 125 4.69 -9.87 -2.45
N ILE A 126 5.07 -10.79 -3.34
CA ILE A 126 5.40 -10.48 -4.74
C ILE A 126 4.17 -10.43 -5.67
N ASN A 127 3.05 -11.05 -5.30
CA ASN A 127 1.84 -11.06 -6.12
C ASN A 127 1.05 -9.75 -5.97
N PRO A 128 0.90 -8.92 -7.01
CA PRO A 128 0.13 -7.67 -6.94
C PRO A 128 -1.37 -7.89 -6.68
N HIS A 129 -1.90 -9.07 -6.97
CA HIS A 129 -3.30 -9.46 -6.76
C HIS A 129 -3.51 -10.33 -5.51
N ALA A 130 -2.54 -10.40 -4.60
CA ALA A 130 -2.61 -11.27 -3.44
C ALA A 130 -3.82 -11.02 -2.52
N LEU A 131 -4.38 -9.82 -2.50
CA LEU A 131 -5.57 -9.48 -1.73
C LEU A 131 -6.88 -9.69 -2.51
N CYS A 132 -6.80 -10.22 -3.73
CA CYS A 132 -7.93 -10.48 -4.62
C CYS A 132 -8.26 -11.98 -4.65
N GLU A 133 -8.91 -12.50 -3.62
CA GLU A 133 -9.26 -13.93 -3.53
C GLU A 133 -9.92 -14.45 -4.81
N GLY A 134 -9.39 -15.56 -5.35
CA GLY A 134 -9.92 -16.23 -6.54
C GLY A 134 -9.73 -15.47 -7.87
N PHE A 135 -8.95 -14.37 -7.88
CA PHE A 135 -8.67 -13.61 -9.08
C PHE A 135 -7.16 -13.50 -9.33
N GLN A 136 -6.76 -13.78 -10.57
CA GLN A 136 -5.42 -13.55 -11.08
C GLN A 136 -5.52 -12.56 -12.24
N GLY A 137 -5.16 -11.32 -11.97
CA GLY A 137 -5.18 -10.25 -12.98
C GLY A 137 -3.95 -10.27 -13.89
N PRO A 138 -3.84 -9.28 -14.78
CA PRO A 138 -2.75 -9.17 -15.72
C PRO A 138 -1.40 -8.92 -15.02
N GLN A 139 -0.32 -9.27 -15.71
CA GLN A 139 1.02 -8.91 -15.26
C GLN A 139 1.13 -7.39 -15.14
N GLN A 140 1.59 -6.94 -13.98
CA GLN A 140 1.88 -5.54 -13.71
C GLN A 140 3.28 -5.16 -14.19
N ALA A 141 3.54 -3.85 -14.33
CA ALA A 141 4.87 -3.37 -14.66
C ALA A 141 5.87 -3.70 -13.55
N ASP A 142 7.11 -3.96 -13.92
CA ASP A 142 8.20 -4.08 -12.95
C ASP A 142 8.67 -2.67 -12.54
N ASP A 143 8.32 -2.30 -11.30
CA ASP A 143 8.70 -1.02 -10.68
C ASP A 143 9.81 -1.20 -9.63
N SER A 144 10.50 -2.34 -9.64
CA SER A 144 11.56 -2.65 -8.69
C SER A 144 12.90 -1.97 -9.00
N LYS A 145 13.01 -1.32 -10.17
CA LYS A 145 14.25 -0.68 -10.65
C LYS A 145 13.99 0.73 -11.15
N PRO A 146 15.01 1.61 -11.08
CA PRO A 146 14.98 2.89 -11.74
C PRO A 146 14.72 2.75 -13.24
N LYS A 147 13.94 3.64 -13.79
CA LYS A 147 13.69 3.72 -15.24
C LYS A 147 13.42 5.15 -15.68
N TYR A 148 13.60 5.40 -16.96
CA TYR A 148 13.19 6.66 -17.58
C TYR A 148 11.71 6.59 -17.95
N ASP A 149 10.95 7.60 -17.57
CA ASP A 149 9.54 7.78 -17.95
C ASP A 149 9.50 8.73 -19.16
N GLU A 150 9.32 8.16 -20.34
CA GLU A 150 9.36 8.89 -21.62
C GLU A 150 8.26 9.97 -21.74
N GLU A 151 7.11 9.74 -21.11
CA GLU A 151 6.00 10.71 -21.19
C GLU A 151 6.21 11.91 -20.27
N LEU A 152 6.89 11.71 -19.14
CA LEU A 152 7.22 12.78 -18.20
C LEU A 152 8.62 13.35 -18.43
N GLU A 153 9.38 12.77 -19.37
CA GLU A 153 10.77 13.15 -19.67
C GLU A 153 11.66 13.21 -18.42
N THR A 154 11.50 12.22 -17.52
CA THR A 154 12.15 12.21 -16.20
C THR A 154 12.53 10.80 -15.75
N TRP A 155 13.52 10.69 -14.88
CA TRP A 155 13.82 9.43 -14.20
C TRP A 155 12.85 9.22 -13.04
N VAL A 156 12.48 7.95 -12.85
CA VAL A 156 11.64 7.49 -11.74
C VAL A 156 12.32 6.33 -11.02
N ALA A 157 12.14 6.29 -9.71
CA ALA A 157 12.68 5.29 -8.81
C ALA A 157 11.56 4.44 -8.19
N PRO A 158 11.87 3.23 -7.69
CA PRO A 158 10.94 2.46 -6.88
C PRO A 158 10.39 3.29 -5.72
N PHE A 159 9.09 3.17 -5.47
CA PHE A 159 8.45 3.77 -4.30
C PHE A 159 8.16 2.67 -3.27
N PHE A 160 8.59 2.86 -2.03
CA PHE A 160 8.57 1.81 -1.00
C PHE A 160 7.16 1.32 -0.64
N MET A 161 6.11 2.16 -0.81
CA MET A 161 4.72 1.77 -0.59
C MET A 161 4.06 1.10 -1.79
N ALA A 162 4.64 1.20 -2.98
CA ALA A 162 4.06 0.64 -4.20
C ALA A 162 3.65 -0.84 -4.09
N PRO A 163 4.44 -1.73 -3.46
CA PRO A 163 4.04 -3.14 -3.30
C PRO A 163 2.77 -3.34 -2.46
N ILE A 164 2.46 -2.41 -1.54
CA ILE A 164 1.28 -2.43 -0.67
C ILE A 164 0.12 -1.77 -1.39
N ASN A 165 0.32 -0.55 -1.90
CA ASN A 165 -0.70 0.24 -2.56
C ASN A 165 -1.26 -0.44 -3.81
N THR A 166 -0.41 -1.07 -4.62
CA THR A 166 -0.85 -1.85 -5.79
C THR A 166 -1.84 -2.95 -5.39
N LYS A 167 -1.59 -3.67 -4.30
CA LYS A 167 -2.50 -4.71 -3.80
C LYS A 167 -3.83 -4.13 -3.33
N ASN A 168 -3.80 -2.99 -2.64
CA ASN A 168 -5.00 -2.30 -2.17
C ASN A 168 -5.86 -1.84 -3.33
N ILE A 169 -5.27 -1.19 -4.33
CA ILE A 169 -5.95 -0.68 -5.53
C ILE A 169 -6.60 -1.82 -6.34
N HIS A 170 -5.88 -2.93 -6.55
CA HIS A 170 -6.47 -4.09 -7.21
C HIS A 170 -7.59 -4.73 -6.41
N ARG A 171 -7.48 -4.75 -5.06
CA ARG A 171 -8.57 -5.19 -4.20
C ARG A 171 -9.77 -4.28 -4.30
N SER A 172 -9.59 -2.96 -4.27
CA SER A 172 -10.66 -1.98 -4.46
C SER A 172 -11.36 -2.19 -5.79
N ASN A 173 -10.63 -2.34 -6.90
CA ASN A 173 -11.20 -2.67 -8.20
C ASN A 173 -12.02 -3.97 -8.16
N LYS A 174 -11.50 -5.03 -7.54
CA LYS A 174 -12.23 -6.29 -7.39
C LYS A 174 -13.51 -6.14 -6.57
N LEU A 175 -13.46 -5.43 -5.45
CA LEU A 175 -14.63 -5.21 -4.60
C LEU A 175 -15.72 -4.37 -5.29
N MET A 176 -15.33 -3.55 -6.26
CA MET A 176 -16.21 -2.81 -7.16
C MET A 176 -16.60 -3.61 -8.42
N ASN A 177 -16.53 -4.95 -8.38
CA ASN A 177 -16.83 -5.85 -9.51
C ASN A 177 -16.00 -5.54 -10.76
N HIS A 178 -14.72 -5.25 -10.58
CA HIS A 178 -13.78 -4.89 -11.65
C HIS A 178 -14.23 -3.69 -12.50
N MET A 179 -14.72 -2.65 -11.83
CA MET A 179 -15.22 -1.44 -12.48
C MET A 179 -14.22 -0.81 -13.45
N TYR A 180 -12.90 -0.90 -13.14
CA TYR A 180 -11.82 -0.42 -14.01
C TYR A 180 -11.41 -1.42 -15.11
N GLY A 181 -12.02 -2.61 -15.15
CA GLY A 181 -11.65 -3.74 -15.99
C GLY A 181 -10.84 -4.80 -15.25
N GLU A 182 -10.94 -6.05 -15.71
CA GLU A 182 -10.13 -7.17 -15.21
C GLU A 182 -8.68 -7.08 -15.72
N ASP A 183 -8.44 -6.37 -16.80
CA ASP A 183 -7.14 -6.10 -17.41
C ASP A 183 -6.47 -4.83 -16.88
N PHE A 184 -7.06 -4.17 -15.88
CA PHE A 184 -6.56 -2.94 -15.29
C PHE A 184 -5.13 -3.08 -14.76
N LYS A 185 -4.28 -2.08 -15.06
CA LYS A 185 -2.90 -2.00 -14.63
C LYS A 185 -2.66 -0.76 -13.79
N TYR A 186 -1.85 -0.93 -12.75
CA TYR A 186 -1.39 0.17 -11.91
C TYR A 186 0.10 0.07 -11.66
N ASN A 187 0.77 1.23 -11.65
CA ASN A 187 2.13 1.33 -11.15
C ASN A 187 2.35 2.63 -10.38
N GLU A 188 3.33 2.62 -9.47
CA GLU A 188 3.58 3.71 -8.55
C GLU A 188 5.09 3.88 -8.35
N MET A 189 5.60 5.07 -8.69
CA MET A 189 7.04 5.34 -8.62
C MET A 189 7.31 6.76 -8.12
N TRP A 190 8.51 6.98 -7.64
CA TRP A 190 9.02 8.27 -7.21
C TRP A 190 9.67 9.01 -8.37
N ILE A 191 9.34 10.30 -8.58
CA ILE A 191 10.01 11.16 -9.56
C ILE A 191 11.36 11.60 -9.00
N SER A 192 12.43 11.31 -9.73
CA SER A 192 13.80 11.64 -9.32
C SER A 192 14.41 12.82 -10.06
N GLY A 193 13.80 13.26 -11.15
CA GLY A 193 14.27 14.40 -11.94
C GLY A 193 14.79 14.01 -13.34
N PRO A 194 15.05 15.01 -14.21
CA PRO A 194 15.55 14.77 -15.55
C PRO A 194 17.07 14.56 -15.58
N GLY A 195 17.58 14.09 -16.72
CA GLY A 195 19.02 14.00 -17.03
C GLY A 195 19.81 13.04 -16.12
N ASP A 196 21.13 13.21 -16.12
CA ASP A 196 22.06 12.36 -15.37
C ASP A 196 21.93 12.53 -13.84
N GLU A 197 21.58 13.72 -13.37
CA GLU A 197 21.31 13.96 -11.95
C GLU A 197 20.07 13.19 -11.49
N GLY A 198 18.99 13.21 -12.28
CA GLY A 198 17.79 12.44 -12.01
C GLY A 198 18.04 10.92 -12.02
N LYS A 199 18.88 10.45 -12.95
CA LYS A 199 19.31 9.06 -13.00
C LYS A 199 20.05 8.66 -11.73
N SER A 200 21.05 9.44 -11.34
CA SER A 200 21.85 9.17 -10.13
C SER A 200 20.98 9.19 -8.87
N ALA A 201 20.04 10.14 -8.77
CA ALA A 201 19.07 10.19 -7.67
C ALA A 201 18.17 8.94 -7.65
N ALA A 202 17.69 8.49 -8.81
CA ALA A 202 16.87 7.27 -8.91
C ALA A 202 17.62 6.02 -8.45
N GLU A 203 18.88 5.87 -8.83
CA GLU A 203 19.74 4.77 -8.42
C GLU A 203 20.03 4.81 -6.90
N MET A 204 20.23 6.00 -6.35
CA MET A 204 20.40 6.20 -4.90
C MET A 204 19.13 5.79 -4.13
N ILE A 205 17.95 6.23 -4.56
CA ILE A 205 16.66 5.87 -3.94
C ILE A 205 16.45 4.36 -4.00
N ALA A 206 16.74 3.73 -5.14
CA ALA A 206 16.56 2.28 -5.31
C ALA A 206 17.50 1.46 -4.42
N SER A 207 18.67 1.99 -4.08
CA SER A 207 19.64 1.34 -3.18
C SER A 207 19.38 1.64 -1.70
N ALA A 208 18.58 2.64 -1.39
CA ALA A 208 18.28 3.04 -0.02
C ALA A 208 17.40 1.99 0.69
N ASN A 209 17.62 1.84 1.99
CA ASN A 209 16.72 1.08 2.87
C ASN A 209 16.07 2.06 3.86
N PRO A 210 14.99 2.76 3.46
CA PRO A 210 14.45 3.87 4.24
C PRO A 210 13.80 3.44 5.57
N ILE A 211 13.49 2.16 5.74
CA ILE A 211 12.72 1.66 6.90
C ILE A 211 13.57 0.77 7.81
N GLY A 212 14.66 0.20 7.31
CA GLY A 212 15.49 -0.77 8.01
C GLY A 212 16.92 -0.26 8.22
N GLY A 213 17.31 -0.02 9.46
CA GLY A 213 18.67 0.33 9.87
C GLY A 213 18.84 0.18 11.38
N GLU A 214 20.08 0.23 11.86
CA GLU A 214 20.37 0.20 13.31
C GLU A 214 19.76 1.41 14.03
N ASP A 215 19.62 2.54 13.32
CA ASP A 215 19.08 3.80 13.83
C ASP A 215 17.55 3.93 13.62
N ALA A 216 16.87 2.85 13.20
CA ALA A 216 15.42 2.88 13.04
C ALA A 216 14.71 3.18 14.37
N PRO A 217 13.68 4.05 14.39
CA PRO A 217 12.99 4.40 15.62
C PRO A 217 12.35 3.16 16.27
N LYS A 218 12.35 3.12 17.61
CA LYS A 218 11.72 2.02 18.36
C LYS A 218 10.20 2.18 18.43
N PRO A 219 9.45 1.11 18.71
CA PRO A 219 8.02 1.22 18.98
C PRO A 219 7.71 2.30 20.02
N GLY A 220 6.80 3.22 19.70
CA GLY A 220 6.48 4.38 20.52
C GLY A 220 7.33 5.63 20.22
N GLU A 221 8.40 5.49 19.47
CA GLU A 221 9.19 6.62 18.97
C GLU A 221 8.72 7.02 17.55
N GLY A 222 9.06 8.24 17.14
CA GLY A 222 8.73 8.75 15.81
C GLY A 222 9.18 10.19 15.63
N PRO A 223 8.82 10.83 14.52
CA PRO A 223 9.20 12.21 14.26
C PRO A 223 8.71 13.16 15.36
N SER A 224 9.52 14.18 15.66
CA SER A 224 9.15 15.24 16.61
C SER A 224 7.85 15.93 16.19
N ARG A 225 7.21 16.63 17.12
CA ARG A 225 6.00 17.41 16.80
C ARG A 225 6.25 18.40 15.67
N GLU A 226 7.35 19.12 15.72
CA GLU A 226 7.76 20.10 14.71
C GLU A 226 7.90 19.44 13.32
N LYS A 227 8.57 18.29 13.23
CA LYS A 227 8.71 17.54 11.97
C LYS A 227 7.37 17.06 11.41
N ARG A 228 6.44 16.65 12.28
CA ARG A 228 5.09 16.24 11.85
C ARG A 228 4.26 17.41 11.33
N GLU A 229 4.37 18.59 11.99
CA GLU A 229 3.64 19.80 11.60
C GLU A 229 4.19 20.42 10.30
N ASN A 230 5.47 20.21 9.99
CA ASN A 230 6.14 20.69 8.77
C ASN A 230 6.25 19.61 7.67
N GLY A 231 5.76 18.41 7.90
CA GLY A 231 5.72 17.35 6.91
C GLY A 231 4.76 17.69 5.76
N ASN A 232 5.18 17.35 4.54
CA ASN A 232 4.34 17.51 3.33
C ASN A 232 4.65 16.39 2.32
N TYR A 233 3.76 16.27 1.34
CA TYR A 233 3.96 15.39 0.18
C TYR A 233 3.25 15.97 -1.05
N ASP A 234 3.72 15.53 -2.25
CA ASP A 234 3.18 15.94 -3.55
C ASP A 234 3.28 14.79 -4.59
#